data_29c151672ea35e85279d5d97b5f5a5cf
#
_entry.id   29c151672ea35e85279d5d97b5f5a5cf
#
_cell.length_a   1.000
_cell.length_b   1.000
_cell.length_c   1.000
_cell.angle_alpha   90.00
_cell.angle_beta   90.00
_cell.angle_gamma   90.00
#
_symmetry.space_group_name_H-M   'P 1'
#
loop_
_entity.id
_entity.type
_entity.pdbx_description
1 polymer ?
#
loop_
_entity_poly.entity_id
_entity_poly.type
_entity_poly.pdbx_seq_one_letter_code
_entity_poly.pdbx_strand_id
1 'polypeptide(L)'
;MSRKLGLLTALLAVSLIVGTTVAAILVGVKKGDWIEYRAAFTGTPPAGHEVTWARTEVLDAQGTIIDLNVTTKFANGTLWNEIITLNLATGQLGDEFIIPANLNVGDTFFDKYHGNITISKIEERTYAGATRTVISATAAQSTYYWDQATGVLVEGISEFSDYTIHSIVEKTNMWQPQTFGLEQTVFYALLVLATILIVVALASLAIRRRKKH
;
A
#
# COMPACT_ATOMS: atom_id res chain seq x y z
N MET A 1 19.98 10.38 -58.69
CA MET A 1 18.80 9.87 -57.94
C MET A 1 19.20 8.95 -56.73
N SER A 2 20.43 8.62 -56.50
CA SER A 2 20.83 7.64 -55.44
C SER A 2 21.08 8.22 -54.02
N ARG A 3 21.40 9.51 -53.90
CA ARG A 3 21.67 10.15 -52.57
C ARG A 3 20.42 10.40 -51.69
N LYS A 4 19.26 10.64 -52.32
CA LYS A 4 18.02 10.87 -51.57
C LYS A 4 17.37 9.58 -51.03
N LEU A 5 17.61 8.46 -51.74
CA LEU A 5 17.12 7.13 -51.31
C LEU A 5 17.89 6.61 -50.06
N GLY A 6 19.22 6.87 -50.03
CA GLY A 6 20.05 6.49 -48.87
C GLY A 6 19.71 7.26 -47.58
N LEU A 7 19.28 8.54 -47.71
CA LEU A 7 18.87 9.33 -46.53
C LEU A 7 17.52 8.88 -45.98
N LEU A 8 16.60 8.44 -46.84
CA LEU A 8 15.28 7.95 -46.45
C LEU A 8 15.37 6.59 -45.72
N THR A 9 16.26 5.69 -46.16
CA THR A 9 16.52 4.40 -45.53
C THR A 9 17.23 4.56 -44.18
N ALA A 10 18.16 5.51 -44.03
CA ALA A 10 18.77 5.84 -42.74
C ALA A 10 17.78 6.42 -41.72
N LEU A 11 16.85 7.25 -42.17
CA LEU A 11 15.81 7.81 -41.32
C LEU A 11 14.80 6.75 -40.85
N LEU A 12 14.47 5.77 -41.70
CA LEU A 12 13.58 4.66 -41.36
C LEU A 12 14.25 3.65 -40.40
N ALA A 13 15.57 3.47 -40.47
CA ALA A 13 16.32 2.58 -39.59
C ALA A 13 16.46 3.16 -38.15
N VAL A 14 16.49 4.49 -37.99
CA VAL A 14 16.55 5.15 -36.67
C VAL A 14 15.20 5.10 -35.94
N SER A 15 14.08 5.02 -36.65
CA SER A 15 12.75 4.95 -36.04
C SER A 15 12.34 3.57 -35.50
N LEU A 16 13.16 2.52 -35.73
CA LEU A 16 12.88 1.14 -35.30
C LEU A 16 13.56 0.73 -33.97
N ILE A 17 14.34 1.64 -33.36
CA ILE A 17 14.83 1.43 -32.00
C ILE A 17 13.87 2.09 -30.98
N VAL A 18 12.61 1.74 -31.06
CA VAL A 18 11.72 1.89 -29.90
C VAL A 18 12.05 0.73 -28.98
N GLY A 19 13.06 0.94 -28.15
CA GLY A 19 13.34 0.03 -27.05
C GLY A 19 12.08 -0.15 -26.26
N THR A 20 11.57 -1.38 -26.13
CA THR A 20 10.59 -1.74 -25.15
C THR A 20 11.21 -1.48 -23.78
N THR A 21 10.95 -0.31 -23.20
CA THR A 21 11.28 -0.07 -21.80
C THR A 21 10.42 -1.04 -20.99
N VAL A 22 11.01 -2.14 -20.54
CA VAL A 22 10.39 -2.94 -19.47
C VAL A 22 10.24 -1.97 -18.30
N ALA A 23 9.02 -1.69 -17.91
CA ALA A 23 8.76 -0.83 -16.75
C ALA A 23 9.50 -1.43 -15.54
N ALA A 24 10.35 -0.63 -14.91
CA ALA A 24 11.09 -1.09 -13.73
C ALA A 24 10.09 -1.45 -12.62
N ILE A 25 10.26 -2.63 -12.02
CA ILE A 25 9.46 -3.03 -10.86
C ILE A 25 9.80 -2.08 -9.72
N LEU A 26 8.79 -1.35 -9.25
CA LEU A 26 8.93 -0.39 -8.16
C LEU A 26 8.60 -1.06 -6.84
N VAL A 27 9.53 -0.99 -5.88
CA VAL A 27 9.32 -1.41 -4.49
C VAL A 27 8.93 -0.17 -3.69
N GLY A 28 7.72 -0.17 -3.11
CA GLY A 28 7.17 0.98 -2.39
C GLY A 28 7.38 0.94 -0.88
N VAL A 29 8.11 -0.06 -0.38
CA VAL A 29 8.41 -0.24 1.04
C VAL A 29 9.91 -0.13 1.31
N LYS A 30 10.27 0.14 2.57
CA LYS A 30 11.64 0.24 3.04
C LYS A 30 11.82 -0.45 4.39
N LYS A 31 13.05 -0.73 4.76
CA LYS A 31 13.42 -1.27 6.07
C LYS A 31 12.78 -0.49 7.21
N GLY A 32 12.16 -1.21 8.15
CA GLY A 32 11.47 -0.67 9.31
C GLY A 32 10.00 -0.29 9.07
N ASP A 33 9.49 -0.39 7.83
CA ASP A 33 8.07 -0.29 7.57
C ASP A 33 7.36 -1.50 8.17
N TRP A 34 6.20 -1.27 8.78
CA TRP A 34 5.40 -2.35 9.34
C TRP A 34 3.91 -2.09 9.19
N ILE A 35 3.13 -3.17 9.24
CA ILE A 35 1.67 -3.16 9.15
C ILE A 35 1.07 -4.24 10.05
N GLU A 36 -0.02 -3.91 10.73
CA GLU A 36 -0.80 -4.81 11.56
C GLU A 36 -2.18 -5.02 10.95
N TYR A 37 -2.59 -6.28 10.91
CA TYR A 37 -3.88 -6.70 10.38
C TYR A 37 -4.73 -7.27 11.51
N ARG A 38 -6.03 -6.97 11.46
CA ARG A 38 -7.04 -7.77 12.09
C ARG A 38 -7.59 -8.76 11.06
N ALA A 39 -7.70 -10.01 11.43
CA ALA A 39 -8.35 -11.03 10.63
C ALA A 39 -9.59 -11.56 11.36
N ALA A 40 -10.64 -11.81 10.61
CA ALA A 40 -11.86 -12.44 11.07
C ALA A 40 -12.22 -13.57 10.10
N PHE A 41 -12.81 -14.63 10.62
CA PHE A 41 -13.29 -15.73 9.80
C PHE A 41 -14.73 -16.10 10.17
N THR A 42 -15.45 -16.63 9.22
CA THR A 42 -16.79 -17.23 9.41
C THR A 42 -16.74 -18.67 8.94
N GLY A 43 -17.65 -19.52 9.43
CA GLY A 43 -17.66 -20.94 9.09
C GLY A 43 -16.59 -21.73 9.85
N THR A 44 -16.08 -22.81 9.25
CA THR A 44 -15.15 -23.72 9.89
C THR A 44 -13.84 -23.80 9.08
N PRO A 45 -12.92 -22.85 9.27
CA PRO A 45 -11.64 -22.90 8.58
C PRO A 45 -10.81 -24.11 9.06
N PRO A 46 -9.98 -24.69 8.18
CA PRO A 46 -9.07 -25.75 8.58
C PRO A 46 -8.02 -25.24 9.56
N ALA A 47 -7.43 -26.17 10.31
CA ALA A 47 -6.36 -25.84 11.27
C ALA A 47 -5.23 -25.05 10.58
N GLY A 48 -4.80 -23.96 11.22
CA GLY A 48 -3.80 -23.03 10.68
C GLY A 48 -4.39 -21.84 9.88
N HIS A 49 -5.69 -21.85 9.57
CA HIS A 49 -6.38 -20.72 8.93
C HIS A 49 -7.19 -19.87 9.92
N GLU A 50 -7.21 -20.22 11.18
CA GLU A 50 -7.94 -19.53 12.26
C GLU A 50 -7.16 -18.29 12.75
N VAL A 51 -6.67 -17.48 11.83
CA VAL A 51 -5.89 -16.28 12.13
C VAL A 51 -6.81 -15.17 12.62
N THR A 52 -6.43 -14.49 13.70
CA THR A 52 -7.17 -13.36 14.28
C THR A 52 -6.40 -12.05 14.20
N TRP A 53 -5.09 -12.10 14.07
CA TRP A 53 -4.22 -10.95 13.94
C TRP A 53 -2.90 -11.34 13.28
N ALA A 54 -2.33 -10.42 12.53
CA ALA A 54 -0.98 -10.57 11.98
C ALA A 54 -0.24 -9.23 11.98
N ARG A 55 1.08 -9.29 12.08
CA ARG A 55 1.99 -8.17 11.88
C ARG A 55 3.07 -8.55 10.91
N THR A 56 3.30 -7.70 9.93
CA THR A 56 4.39 -7.83 8.98
C THR A 56 5.32 -6.64 9.14
N GLU A 57 6.63 -6.90 9.22
CA GLU A 57 7.68 -5.88 9.33
C GLU A 57 8.75 -6.12 8.28
N VAL A 58 9.11 -5.06 7.54
CA VAL A 58 10.18 -5.09 6.54
C VAL A 58 11.53 -5.07 7.24
N LEU A 59 12.25 -6.19 7.19
CA LEU A 59 13.60 -6.32 7.75
C LEU A 59 14.65 -5.71 6.81
N ASP A 60 14.48 -5.92 5.50
CA ASP A 60 15.31 -5.34 4.46
C ASP A 60 14.56 -5.27 3.13
N ALA A 61 15.00 -4.35 2.26
CA ALA A 61 14.48 -4.20 0.90
C ALA A 61 15.61 -3.78 -0.05
N GLN A 62 16.01 -4.70 -0.94
CA GLN A 62 17.11 -4.50 -1.89
C GLN A 62 16.68 -4.86 -3.31
N GLY A 63 16.63 -3.86 -4.18
CA GLY A 63 16.11 -4.05 -5.54
C GLY A 63 14.68 -4.55 -5.50
N THR A 64 14.40 -5.76 -6.00
CA THR A 64 13.07 -6.40 -6.00
C THR A 64 12.91 -7.45 -4.90
N ILE A 65 13.91 -7.62 -4.03
CA ILE A 65 13.91 -8.59 -2.93
C ILE A 65 13.56 -7.88 -1.63
N ILE A 66 12.63 -8.46 -0.87
CA ILE A 66 12.12 -7.90 0.39
C ILE A 66 12.12 -9.03 1.43
N ASP A 67 12.81 -8.82 2.55
CA ASP A 67 12.76 -9.72 3.69
C ASP A 67 11.75 -9.20 4.71
N LEU A 68 10.81 -10.05 5.09
CA LEU A 68 9.74 -9.75 6.01
C LEU A 68 9.82 -10.64 7.25
N ASN A 69 9.57 -10.05 8.42
CA ASN A 69 9.22 -10.77 9.63
C ASN A 69 7.70 -10.79 9.76
N VAL A 70 7.09 -11.96 9.72
CA VAL A 70 5.65 -12.14 9.83
C VAL A 70 5.33 -12.79 11.18
N THR A 71 4.53 -12.10 11.99
CA THR A 71 4.01 -12.63 13.25
C THR A 71 2.51 -12.82 13.12
N THR A 72 2.03 -14.03 13.34
CA THR A 72 0.61 -14.40 13.24
C THR A 72 0.08 -14.85 14.58
N LYS A 73 -1.14 -14.43 14.94
CA LYS A 73 -1.87 -14.90 16.12
C LYS A 73 -3.11 -15.68 15.70
N PHE A 74 -3.22 -16.90 16.21
CA PHE A 74 -4.36 -17.78 15.97
C PHE A 74 -5.46 -17.60 17.04
N ALA A 75 -6.67 -18.08 16.75
CA ALA A 75 -7.83 -18.01 17.64
C ALA A 75 -7.60 -18.69 18.99
N ASN A 76 -6.77 -19.72 19.05
CA ASN A 76 -6.37 -20.39 20.29
C ASN A 76 -5.33 -19.61 21.13
N GLY A 77 -4.92 -18.41 20.66
CA GLY A 77 -3.94 -17.56 21.31
C GLY A 77 -2.48 -17.86 20.96
N THR A 78 -2.19 -18.92 20.20
CA THR A 78 -0.83 -19.26 19.77
C THR A 78 -0.28 -18.17 18.87
N LEU A 79 0.99 -17.82 19.07
CA LEU A 79 1.76 -16.93 18.19
C LEU A 79 2.70 -17.77 17.33
N TRP A 80 2.75 -17.45 16.05
CA TRP A 80 3.70 -17.98 15.09
C TRP A 80 4.52 -16.83 14.53
N ASN A 81 5.82 -17.04 14.38
CA ASN A 81 6.72 -16.05 13.79
C ASN A 81 7.60 -16.72 12.75
N GLU A 82 7.73 -16.09 11.59
CA GLU A 82 8.59 -16.56 10.51
C GLU A 82 9.20 -15.40 9.74
N ILE A 83 10.35 -15.65 9.11
CA ILE A 83 10.98 -14.75 8.18
C ILE A 83 10.74 -15.29 6.78
N ILE A 84 10.15 -14.47 5.92
CA ILE A 84 9.91 -14.80 4.52
C ILE A 84 10.65 -13.82 3.62
N THR A 85 11.16 -14.33 2.49
CA THR A 85 11.77 -13.51 1.45
C THR A 85 10.83 -13.43 0.26
N LEU A 86 10.44 -12.23 -0.12
CA LEU A 86 9.70 -11.95 -1.33
C LEU A 86 10.66 -11.61 -2.47
N ASN A 87 10.26 -11.89 -3.70
CA ASN A 87 10.94 -11.42 -4.89
C ASN A 87 9.93 -11.01 -5.94
N LEU A 88 9.70 -9.70 -6.06
CA LEU A 88 8.70 -9.14 -6.97
C LEU A 88 9.01 -9.42 -8.44
N ALA A 89 10.29 -9.64 -8.80
CA ALA A 89 10.69 -9.96 -10.18
C ALA A 89 10.33 -11.39 -10.60
N THR A 90 10.28 -12.32 -9.64
CA THR A 90 9.99 -13.72 -9.90
C THR A 90 8.57 -14.14 -9.49
N GLY A 91 7.77 -13.19 -8.97
CA GLY A 91 6.42 -13.46 -8.49
C GLY A 91 6.37 -14.27 -7.19
N GLN A 92 7.45 -14.30 -6.41
CA GLN A 92 7.45 -14.87 -5.07
C GLN A 92 6.91 -13.82 -4.09
N LEU A 93 5.59 -13.75 -3.93
CA LEU A 93 4.90 -12.64 -3.27
C LEU A 93 4.41 -12.96 -1.85
N GLY A 94 4.51 -14.22 -1.39
CA GLY A 94 4.16 -14.62 -0.03
C GLY A 94 2.74 -14.24 0.36
N ASP A 95 1.75 -14.93 -0.21
CA ASP A 95 0.32 -14.66 -0.02
C ASP A 95 -0.08 -13.20 -0.37
N GLU A 96 0.56 -12.65 -1.42
CA GLU A 96 0.31 -11.31 -1.98
C GLU A 96 0.43 -10.15 -0.99
N PHE A 97 1.25 -10.31 0.06
CA PHE A 97 1.48 -9.25 1.06
C PHE A 97 2.03 -7.96 0.44
N ILE A 98 2.94 -8.08 -0.53
CA ILE A 98 3.51 -6.93 -1.23
C ILE A 98 3.63 -7.24 -2.71
N ILE A 99 3.08 -6.34 -3.53
CA ILE A 99 3.17 -6.35 -4.99
C ILE A 99 3.98 -5.14 -5.49
N PRO A 100 4.34 -5.05 -6.78
CA PRO A 100 4.91 -3.83 -7.33
C PRO A 100 4.06 -2.61 -7.04
N ALA A 101 4.68 -1.51 -6.62
CA ALA A 101 3.98 -0.25 -6.33
C ALA A 101 3.61 0.52 -7.61
N ASN A 102 2.66 1.45 -7.48
CA ASN A 102 2.19 2.37 -8.51
C ASN A 102 1.58 1.70 -9.76
N LEU A 103 1.05 0.49 -9.62
CA LEU A 103 0.27 -0.15 -10.67
C LEU A 103 -1.06 0.58 -10.89
N ASN A 104 -1.58 0.52 -12.11
CA ASN A 104 -2.83 1.13 -12.54
C ASN A 104 -3.80 0.06 -13.07
N VAL A 105 -5.04 0.43 -13.31
CA VAL A 105 -6.02 -0.45 -13.94
C VAL A 105 -5.52 -0.93 -15.30
N GLY A 106 -5.52 -2.25 -15.50
CA GLY A 106 -5.01 -2.93 -16.69
C GLY A 106 -3.55 -3.36 -16.59
N ASP A 107 -2.77 -2.83 -15.62
CA ASP A 107 -1.43 -3.33 -15.36
C ASP A 107 -1.49 -4.75 -14.79
N THR A 108 -0.44 -5.52 -15.04
CA THR A 108 -0.30 -6.89 -14.55
C THR A 108 0.98 -7.06 -13.75
N PHE A 109 0.92 -7.93 -12.75
CA PHE A 109 2.08 -8.46 -12.09
C PHE A 109 2.02 -9.99 -12.10
N PHE A 110 3.18 -10.63 -12.00
CA PHE A 110 3.27 -12.08 -12.01
C PHE A 110 3.33 -12.60 -10.57
N ASP A 111 2.45 -13.56 -10.26
CA ASP A 111 2.51 -14.40 -9.07
C ASP A 111 2.84 -15.84 -9.46
N LYS A 112 3.76 -16.49 -8.76
CA LYS A 112 4.23 -17.84 -9.12
C LYS A 112 3.17 -18.93 -8.95
N TYR A 113 2.11 -18.68 -8.15
CA TYR A 113 1.03 -19.64 -7.91
C TYR A 113 -0.22 -19.36 -8.73
N HIS A 114 -0.51 -18.08 -8.98
CA HIS A 114 -1.72 -17.63 -9.67
C HIS A 114 -1.48 -17.18 -11.11
N GLY A 115 -0.18 -17.06 -11.53
CA GLY A 115 0.18 -16.54 -12.85
C GLY A 115 0.05 -15.02 -12.92
N ASN A 116 -0.35 -14.50 -14.07
CA ASN A 116 -0.53 -13.05 -14.26
C ASN A 116 -1.83 -12.58 -13.60
N ILE A 117 -1.71 -11.66 -12.64
CA ILE A 117 -2.82 -11.00 -11.98
C ILE A 117 -2.95 -9.58 -12.56
N THR A 118 -4.17 -9.24 -13.01
CA THR A 118 -4.45 -7.93 -13.63
C THR A 118 -5.20 -7.05 -12.65
N ILE A 119 -4.74 -5.82 -12.45
CA ILE A 119 -5.43 -4.82 -11.64
C ILE A 119 -6.76 -4.45 -12.33
N SER A 120 -7.86 -4.66 -11.64
CA SER A 120 -9.22 -4.47 -12.16
C SER A 120 -9.85 -3.13 -11.78
N LYS A 121 -9.43 -2.55 -10.63
CA LYS A 121 -10.04 -1.33 -10.09
C LYS A 121 -9.02 -0.48 -9.35
N ILE A 122 -9.28 0.83 -9.32
CA ILE A 122 -8.62 1.81 -8.46
C ILE A 122 -9.69 2.65 -7.77
N GLU A 123 -9.56 2.88 -6.48
CA GLU A 123 -10.52 3.66 -5.69
C GLU A 123 -9.87 4.24 -4.44
N GLU A 124 -10.57 5.18 -3.78
CA GLU A 124 -10.17 5.68 -2.46
C GLU A 124 -10.91 4.94 -1.35
N ARG A 125 -10.16 4.48 -0.36
CA ARG A 125 -10.70 3.84 0.86
C ARG A 125 -9.93 4.32 2.10
N THR A 126 -10.54 4.15 3.27
CA THR A 126 -9.91 4.52 4.54
C THR A 126 -9.33 3.29 5.21
N TYR A 127 -8.00 3.31 5.45
CA TYR A 127 -7.27 2.26 6.16
C TYR A 127 -6.36 2.86 7.22
N ALA A 128 -6.33 2.26 8.41
CA ALA A 128 -5.54 2.74 9.56
C ALA A 128 -5.71 4.25 9.80
N GLY A 129 -6.95 4.75 9.63
CA GLY A 129 -7.31 6.15 9.87
C GLY A 129 -6.90 7.15 8.78
N ALA A 130 -6.41 6.70 7.61
CA ALA A 130 -6.05 7.57 6.48
C ALA A 130 -6.79 7.16 5.20
N THR A 131 -7.18 8.14 4.39
CA THR A 131 -7.67 7.90 3.02
C THR A 131 -6.49 7.51 2.14
N ARG A 132 -6.61 6.37 1.47
CA ARG A 132 -5.59 5.79 0.60
C ARG A 132 -6.16 5.49 -0.78
N THR A 133 -5.38 5.76 -1.82
CA THR A 133 -5.69 5.23 -3.14
C THR A 133 -5.31 3.76 -3.16
N VAL A 134 -6.28 2.89 -3.43
CA VAL A 134 -6.07 1.45 -3.46
C VAL A 134 -6.39 0.88 -4.82
N ILE A 135 -5.64 -0.15 -5.17
CA ILE A 135 -5.85 -0.96 -6.37
C ILE A 135 -6.34 -2.34 -5.93
N SER A 136 -7.16 -2.99 -6.76
CA SER A 136 -7.67 -4.31 -6.44
C SER A 136 -7.64 -5.25 -7.63
N ALA A 137 -7.52 -6.54 -7.31
CA ALA A 137 -7.68 -7.64 -8.24
C ALA A 137 -8.27 -8.87 -7.53
N THR A 138 -8.77 -9.80 -8.33
CA THR A 138 -9.22 -11.10 -7.84
C THR A 138 -8.31 -12.18 -8.40
N ALA A 139 -7.83 -13.07 -7.53
CA ALA A 139 -7.08 -14.27 -7.91
C ALA A 139 -7.68 -15.48 -7.16
N ALA A 140 -8.00 -16.53 -7.88
CA ALA A 140 -8.71 -17.70 -7.37
C ALA A 140 -10.00 -17.31 -6.61
N GLN A 141 -10.11 -17.64 -5.31
CA GLN A 141 -11.26 -17.35 -4.45
C GLN A 141 -11.07 -16.07 -3.62
N SER A 142 -10.02 -15.27 -3.90
CA SER A 142 -9.65 -14.12 -3.07
C SER A 142 -9.74 -12.83 -3.85
N THR A 143 -10.24 -11.80 -3.18
CA THR A 143 -10.17 -10.40 -3.64
C THR A 143 -9.21 -9.65 -2.74
N TYR A 144 -8.24 -9.02 -3.35
CA TYR A 144 -7.17 -8.30 -2.69
C TYR A 144 -7.25 -6.81 -3.00
N TYR A 145 -6.90 -5.99 -2.00
CA TYR A 145 -6.76 -4.55 -2.11
C TYR A 145 -5.38 -4.16 -1.62
N TRP A 146 -4.61 -3.46 -2.44
CA TRP A 146 -3.28 -2.97 -2.09
C TRP A 146 -3.27 -1.45 -2.11
N ASP A 147 -2.54 -0.85 -1.18
CA ASP A 147 -2.20 0.57 -1.26
C ASP A 147 -1.34 0.80 -2.51
N GLN A 148 -1.81 1.66 -3.41
CA GLN A 148 -1.17 1.86 -4.71
C GLN A 148 0.28 2.35 -4.55
N ALA A 149 0.54 3.29 -3.64
CA ALA A 149 1.83 3.92 -3.49
C ALA A 149 2.90 2.98 -2.91
N THR A 150 2.50 2.06 -2.03
CA THR A 150 3.43 1.14 -1.35
C THR A 150 3.41 -0.27 -1.91
N GLY A 151 2.35 -0.66 -2.60
CA GLY A 151 2.11 -2.04 -3.03
C GLY A 151 1.73 -2.99 -1.90
N VAL A 152 1.56 -2.51 -0.67
CA VAL A 152 1.25 -3.34 0.50
C VAL A 152 -0.23 -3.71 0.54
N LEU A 153 -0.53 -4.97 0.84
CA LEU A 153 -1.89 -5.45 1.05
C LEU A 153 -2.54 -4.66 2.21
N VAL A 154 -3.72 -4.09 1.96
CA VAL A 154 -4.49 -3.36 3.00
C VAL A 154 -5.79 -4.06 3.37
N GLU A 155 -6.31 -4.90 2.48
CA GLU A 155 -7.49 -5.72 2.75
C GLU A 155 -7.45 -6.97 1.86
N GLY A 156 -7.78 -8.13 2.43
CA GLY A 156 -7.92 -9.40 1.73
C GLY A 156 -9.21 -10.08 2.13
N ILE A 157 -9.99 -10.55 1.16
CA ILE A 157 -11.22 -11.31 1.36
C ILE A 157 -11.08 -12.61 0.59
N SER A 158 -11.04 -13.73 1.30
CA SER A 158 -10.98 -15.09 0.70
C SER A 158 -12.25 -15.86 1.01
N GLU A 159 -12.97 -16.27 -0.04
CA GLU A 159 -14.25 -16.95 0.06
C GLU A 159 -14.11 -18.40 -0.38
N PHE A 160 -14.15 -19.32 0.57
CA PHE A 160 -14.13 -20.76 0.34
C PHE A 160 -15.55 -21.35 0.51
N SER A 161 -15.74 -22.60 0.13
CA SER A 161 -17.06 -23.27 0.24
C SER A 161 -17.62 -23.26 1.66
N ASP A 162 -16.77 -23.42 2.66
CA ASP A 162 -17.17 -23.71 4.04
C ASP A 162 -16.79 -22.61 5.02
N TYR A 163 -15.98 -21.62 4.59
CA TYR A 163 -15.52 -20.50 5.43
C TYR A 163 -15.11 -19.31 4.58
N THR A 164 -15.09 -18.15 5.22
CA THR A 164 -14.55 -16.91 4.65
C THR A 164 -13.50 -16.34 5.60
N ILE A 165 -12.41 -15.82 5.07
CA ILE A 165 -11.42 -15.05 5.83
C ILE A 165 -11.44 -13.61 5.32
N HIS A 166 -11.50 -12.64 6.25
CA HIS A 166 -11.40 -11.23 5.96
C HIS A 166 -10.28 -10.61 6.80
N SER A 167 -9.23 -10.16 6.14
CA SER A 167 -8.09 -9.47 6.76
C SER A 167 -8.13 -8.00 6.37
N ILE A 168 -7.96 -7.10 7.34
CA ILE A 168 -7.95 -5.65 7.11
C ILE A 168 -6.89 -4.99 7.99
N VAL A 169 -6.20 -4.00 7.44
CA VAL A 169 -5.19 -3.25 8.17
C VAL A 169 -5.82 -2.40 9.27
N GLU A 170 -5.25 -2.47 10.49
CA GLU A 170 -5.63 -1.66 11.63
C GLU A 170 -4.61 -0.57 11.94
N LYS A 171 -3.30 -0.88 11.79
CA LYS A 171 -2.21 0.03 12.13
C LYS A 171 -1.04 -0.14 11.20
N THR A 172 -0.30 0.95 11.02
CA THR A 172 0.97 0.97 10.28
C THR A 172 1.79 2.19 10.66
N ASN A 173 3.09 2.18 10.34
CA ASN A 173 3.93 3.37 10.38
C ASN A 173 4.16 4.01 8.99
N MET A 174 3.63 3.41 7.93
CA MET A 174 3.83 3.89 6.55
C MET A 174 3.01 5.14 6.23
N TRP A 175 1.94 5.39 6.98
CA TRP A 175 1.15 6.62 6.90
C TRP A 175 0.58 7.00 8.26
N GLN A 176 0.17 8.25 8.39
CA GLN A 176 -0.41 8.77 9.62
C GLN A 176 -1.94 8.85 9.49
N PRO A 177 -2.69 8.59 10.57
CA PRO A 177 -4.12 8.86 10.61
C PRO A 177 -4.42 10.32 10.23
N GLN A 178 -5.53 10.53 9.54
CA GLN A 178 -6.00 11.84 9.10
C GLN A 178 -7.20 12.31 9.92
N THR A 179 -7.27 13.62 10.18
CA THR A 179 -8.43 14.29 10.78
C THR A 179 -8.85 15.41 9.83
N PHE A 180 -10.08 15.33 9.32
CA PHE A 180 -10.60 16.23 8.27
C PHE A 180 -9.70 16.29 7.01
N GLY A 181 -9.14 15.14 6.59
CA GLY A 181 -8.26 15.03 5.42
C GLY A 181 -6.84 15.56 5.62
N LEU A 182 -6.49 16.01 6.82
CA LEU A 182 -5.14 16.45 7.19
C LEU A 182 -4.46 15.39 8.07
N GLU A 183 -3.17 15.22 7.92
CA GLU A 183 -2.40 14.43 8.88
C GLU A 183 -2.62 14.96 10.30
N GLN A 184 -2.75 14.07 11.26
CA GLN A 184 -3.12 14.42 12.64
C GLN A 184 -2.15 15.43 13.26
N THR A 185 -0.87 15.35 12.96
CA THR A 185 0.15 16.29 13.41
C THR A 185 -0.05 17.70 12.84
N VAL A 186 -0.39 17.80 11.55
CA VAL A 186 -0.71 19.06 10.87
C VAL A 186 -1.98 19.68 11.45
N PHE A 187 -3.01 18.86 11.65
CA PHE A 187 -4.26 19.32 12.26
C PHE A 187 -4.07 19.93 13.65
N TYR A 188 -3.31 19.28 14.54
CA TYR A 188 -3.02 19.82 15.86
C TYR A 188 -2.13 21.07 15.79
N ALA A 189 -1.17 21.14 14.88
CA ALA A 189 -0.36 22.35 14.69
C ALA A 189 -1.22 23.55 14.28
N LEU A 190 -2.18 23.34 13.37
CA LEU A 190 -3.13 24.39 12.96
C LEU A 190 -4.05 24.82 14.12
N LEU A 191 -4.52 23.88 14.94
CA LEU A 191 -5.33 24.18 16.13
C LEU A 191 -4.55 25.05 17.12
N VAL A 192 -3.29 24.71 17.41
CA VAL A 192 -2.43 25.51 18.31
C VAL A 192 -2.22 26.90 17.72
N LEU A 193 -1.93 27.03 16.44
CA LEU A 193 -1.75 28.32 15.78
C LEU A 193 -3.02 29.17 15.85
N ALA A 194 -4.18 28.59 15.56
CA ALA A 194 -5.46 29.29 15.67
C ALA A 194 -5.72 29.79 17.10
N THR A 195 -5.42 28.96 18.11
CA THR A 195 -5.58 29.33 19.52
C THR A 195 -4.68 30.51 19.89
N ILE A 196 -3.41 30.52 19.47
CA ILE A 196 -2.47 31.62 19.70
C ILE A 196 -2.99 32.92 19.07
N LEU A 197 -3.48 32.85 17.82
CA LEU A 197 -4.03 34.03 17.13
C LEU A 197 -5.24 34.63 17.85
N ILE A 198 -6.14 33.78 18.36
CA ILE A 198 -7.31 34.22 19.15
C ILE A 198 -6.85 34.92 20.43
N VAL A 199 -5.90 34.34 21.17
CA VAL A 199 -5.37 34.94 22.41
C VAL A 199 -4.73 36.30 22.14
N VAL A 200 -3.91 36.40 21.08
CA VAL A 200 -3.28 37.67 20.68
C VAL A 200 -4.33 38.71 20.28
N ALA A 201 -5.34 38.33 19.54
CA ALA A 201 -6.45 39.21 19.17
C ALA A 201 -7.20 39.73 20.39
N LEU A 202 -7.56 38.85 21.32
CA LEU A 202 -8.25 39.24 22.56
C LEU A 202 -7.36 40.16 23.45
N ALA A 203 -6.07 39.85 23.60
CA ALA A 203 -5.14 40.68 24.34
C ALA A 203 -5.00 42.09 23.72
N SER A 204 -4.88 42.16 22.39
CA SER A 204 -4.83 43.43 21.66
C SER A 204 -6.08 44.29 21.81
N LEU A 205 -7.27 43.64 21.80
CA LEU A 205 -8.55 44.33 22.04
C LEU A 205 -8.63 44.84 23.49
N ALA A 206 -8.21 44.05 24.47
CA ALA A 206 -8.18 44.49 25.89
C ALA A 206 -7.26 45.67 26.11
N ILE A 207 -6.06 45.69 25.50
CA ILE A 207 -5.12 46.83 25.58
C ILE A 207 -5.70 48.10 24.92
N ARG A 208 -6.38 47.97 23.77
CA ARG A 208 -7.02 49.09 23.07
C ARG A 208 -8.19 49.69 23.91
N ARG A 209 -8.94 48.86 24.61
CA ARG A 209 -10.03 49.34 25.51
C ARG A 209 -9.50 50.09 26.71
N ARG A 210 -8.38 49.64 27.32
CA ARG A 210 -7.72 50.33 28.45
C ARG A 210 -7.17 51.71 28.10
N LYS A 211 -6.75 51.94 26.84
CA LYS A 211 -6.18 53.22 26.36
C LYS A 211 -7.27 54.27 26.04
N LYS A 212 -8.56 53.90 26.01
CA LYS A 212 -9.68 54.81 25.72
C LYS A 212 -10.38 55.32 26.98
N HIS A 213 -9.95 54.87 28.14
CA HIS A 213 -10.33 55.36 29.46
C HIS A 213 -9.12 56.01 30.12
#